data_e9629dd75877e862622ae2c948af94ad
#
_entry.id   e9629dd75877e862622ae2c948af94ad
#
_cell.length_a   1.000
_cell.length_b   1.000
_cell.length_c   1.000
_cell.angle_alpha   90.00
_cell.angle_beta   90.00
_cell.angle_gamma   90.00
#
_symmetry.space_group_name_H-M   'P 1'
#
loop_
_entity.id
_entity.type
_entity.pdbx_description
1 polymer ?
#
loop_
_entity_poly.entity_id
_entity_poly.type
_entity_poly.pdbx_seq_one_letter_code
_entity_poly.pdbx_strand_id
1 'polypeptide(L)'
;MLVDPLRYCDKQHHRALLLRRSMPELRDMINHSQRLYSRAFQGAKWREQEKEWRFPSGARIEFGYAENLTDVLRYQGQSYTWIGIDELPQYPTPEIYNFLRSSLRSVDPEIPVFMRATGNPGNIGSGWVKDMFIDPSEPGKPFDVIVDTMAGEKKITRRFIPAKLYDNPYFC
;
A
#
# COMPACT_ATOMS: atom_id res chain seq x y z
N MET A 1 -7.43 -2.86 2.69
CA MET A 1 -6.10 -2.32 3.04
C MET A 1 -5.58 -2.79 4.39
N LEU A 2 -6.29 -2.64 5.51
CA LEU A 2 -5.77 -2.95 6.86
C LEU A 2 -5.43 -4.43 7.13
N VAL A 3 -6.09 -5.38 6.49
CA VAL A 3 -5.89 -6.82 6.75
C VAL A 3 -4.71 -7.41 5.98
N ASP A 4 -4.48 -6.95 4.75
CA ASP A 4 -3.46 -7.56 3.88
C ASP A 4 -2.03 -7.47 4.43
N PRO A 5 -1.57 -6.34 5.03
CA PRO A 5 -0.22 -6.25 5.60
C PRO A 5 -0.02 -7.13 6.84
N LEU A 6 -1.08 -7.66 7.44
CA LEU A 6 -0.98 -8.52 8.61
C LEU A 6 -0.45 -9.93 8.31
N ARG A 7 -0.42 -10.34 7.04
CA ARG A 7 -0.03 -11.70 6.62
C ARG A 7 1.35 -12.13 7.07
N TYR A 8 2.26 -11.18 7.24
CA TYR A 8 3.65 -11.45 7.59
C TYR A 8 4.07 -10.78 8.91
N CYS A 9 3.11 -10.43 9.75
CA CYS A 9 3.39 -9.82 11.05
C CYS A 9 4.05 -10.76 12.07
N ASP A 10 4.14 -12.05 11.76
CA ASP A 10 4.94 -13.06 12.47
C ASP A 10 6.43 -13.04 12.07
N LYS A 11 6.80 -12.35 10.99
CA LYS A 11 8.16 -12.29 10.44
C LYS A 11 8.85 -10.99 10.86
N GLN A 12 10.02 -11.11 11.49
CA GLN A 12 10.79 -9.99 12.05
C GLN A 12 11.08 -8.87 11.06
N HIS A 13 11.37 -9.22 9.80
CA HIS A 13 11.79 -8.28 8.76
C HIS A 13 10.63 -7.70 7.97
N HIS A 14 9.39 -8.02 8.34
CA HIS A 14 8.23 -7.45 7.68
C HIS A 14 8.08 -5.97 8.05
N ARG A 15 8.08 -5.11 7.02
CA ARG A 15 7.82 -3.67 7.14
C ARG A 15 6.78 -3.25 6.12
N ALA A 16 5.65 -2.82 6.58
CA ALA A 16 4.57 -2.33 5.74
C ALA A 16 4.39 -0.82 5.89
N LEU A 17 4.00 -0.16 4.80
CA LEU A 17 3.56 1.23 4.77
C LEU A 17 2.13 1.30 4.25
N LEU A 18 1.24 1.90 5.03
CA LEU A 18 -0.10 2.30 4.60
C LEU A 18 -0.10 3.81 4.35
N LEU A 19 -0.40 4.21 3.11
CA LEU A 19 -0.37 5.60 2.70
C LEU A 19 -1.76 6.10 2.32
N ARG A 20 -2.08 7.29 2.77
CA ARG A 20 -3.18 8.12 2.31
C ARG A 20 -2.69 9.46 1.79
N ARG A 21 -3.54 10.19 1.07
CA ARG A 21 -3.15 11.49 0.54
C ARG A 21 -3.01 12.53 1.65
N SER A 22 -3.92 12.56 2.60
CA SER A 22 -3.93 13.57 3.66
C SER A 22 -3.96 12.98 5.07
N MET A 23 -3.51 13.77 6.04
CA MET A 23 -3.53 13.37 7.46
C MET A 23 -4.95 13.19 8.03
N PRO A 24 -5.96 14.02 7.70
CA PRO A 24 -7.33 13.77 8.14
C PRO A 24 -7.87 12.40 7.70
N GLU A 25 -7.67 12.03 6.43
CA GLU A 25 -8.08 10.73 5.90
C GLU A 25 -7.33 9.56 6.55
N LEU A 26 -6.05 9.74 6.83
CA LEU A 26 -5.22 8.75 7.50
C LEU A 26 -5.72 8.45 8.92
N ARG A 27 -6.26 9.45 9.62
CA ARG A 27 -6.74 9.32 11.00
C ARG A 27 -7.82 8.25 11.15
N ASP A 28 -8.75 8.19 10.22
CA ASP A 28 -9.81 7.19 10.25
C ASP A 28 -9.24 5.78 10.07
N MET A 29 -8.26 5.64 9.18
CA MET A 29 -7.57 4.37 8.97
C MET A 29 -6.80 3.94 10.23
N ILE A 30 -6.13 4.87 10.93
CA ILE A 30 -5.46 4.61 12.21
C ILE A 30 -6.48 4.14 13.25
N ASN A 31 -7.61 4.85 13.42
CA ASN A 31 -8.66 4.48 14.36
C ASN A 31 -9.22 3.07 14.11
N HIS A 32 -9.42 2.71 12.85
CA HIS A 32 -9.84 1.36 12.48
C HIS A 32 -8.76 0.32 12.77
N SER A 33 -7.48 0.63 12.51
CA SER A 33 -6.38 -0.26 12.84
C SER A 33 -6.27 -0.52 14.34
N GLN A 34 -6.49 0.51 15.18
CA GLN A 34 -6.45 0.36 16.63
C GLN A 34 -7.53 -0.60 17.15
N ARG A 35 -8.73 -0.58 16.54
CA ARG A 35 -9.79 -1.52 16.89
C ARG A 35 -9.50 -2.94 16.42
N LEU A 36 -8.87 -3.10 15.26
CA LEU A 36 -8.61 -4.38 14.63
C LEU A 36 -7.35 -5.06 15.20
N TYR A 37 -6.22 -4.36 15.19
CA TYR A 37 -4.92 -4.98 15.50
C TYR A 37 -4.75 -5.30 16.98
N SER A 38 -5.29 -4.46 17.87
CA SER A 38 -5.29 -4.74 19.31
C SER A 38 -6.04 -6.02 19.68
N ARG A 39 -7.05 -6.39 18.89
CA ARG A 39 -7.82 -7.63 19.11
C ARG A 39 -7.21 -8.83 18.39
N ALA A 40 -6.63 -8.61 17.20
CA ALA A 40 -6.09 -9.68 16.37
C ALA A 40 -4.72 -10.17 16.84
N PHE A 41 -3.92 -9.30 17.47
CA PHE A 41 -2.54 -9.62 17.83
C PHE A 41 -2.23 -9.24 19.29
N GLN A 42 -2.19 -10.24 20.14
CA GLN A 42 -1.77 -10.03 21.53
C GLN A 42 -0.32 -9.55 21.57
N GLY A 43 -0.08 -8.44 22.27
CA GLY A 43 1.26 -7.83 22.39
C GLY A 43 1.63 -6.85 21.27
N ALA A 44 0.81 -6.66 20.24
CA ALA A 44 0.98 -5.56 19.30
C ALA A 44 0.82 -4.21 20.01
N LYS A 45 1.71 -3.25 19.72
CA LYS A 45 1.74 -1.94 20.36
C LYS A 45 1.70 -0.83 19.33
N TRP A 46 0.79 0.11 19.51
CA TRP A 46 0.74 1.35 18.74
C TRP A 46 1.76 2.35 19.28
N ARG A 47 2.51 3.00 18.39
CA ARG A 47 3.45 4.07 18.65
C ARG A 47 2.94 5.36 18.04
N GLU A 48 2.40 6.25 18.87
CA GLU A 48 1.69 7.45 18.42
C GLU A 48 2.60 8.45 17.68
N GLN A 49 3.83 8.62 18.14
CA GLN A 49 4.77 9.58 17.53
C GLN A 49 5.23 9.11 16.15
N GLU A 50 5.55 7.84 16.03
CA GLU A 50 6.02 7.19 14.80
C GLU A 50 4.86 6.83 13.87
N LYS A 51 3.61 6.85 14.36
CA LYS A 51 2.42 6.37 13.67
C LYS A 51 2.60 4.95 13.13
N GLU A 52 3.13 4.08 13.97
CA GLU A 52 3.38 2.68 13.59
C GLU A 52 2.86 1.67 14.62
N TRP A 53 2.47 0.51 14.12
CA TRP A 53 2.29 -0.68 14.93
C TRP A 53 3.58 -1.48 14.98
N ARG A 54 3.96 -1.90 16.19
CA ARG A 54 5.04 -2.87 16.42
C ARG A 54 4.47 -4.16 16.94
N PHE A 55 4.86 -5.24 16.29
CA PHE A 55 4.44 -6.60 16.65
C PHE A 55 5.52 -7.30 17.46
N PRO A 56 5.16 -8.33 18.28
CA PRO A 56 6.13 -9.07 19.08
C PRO A 56 7.27 -9.70 18.28
N SER A 57 7.03 -10.07 17.03
CA SER A 57 8.03 -10.58 16.09
C SER A 57 9.13 -9.57 15.73
N GLY A 58 8.85 -8.27 15.89
CA GLY A 58 9.66 -7.17 15.35
C GLY A 58 9.09 -6.56 14.07
N ALA A 59 8.06 -7.16 13.47
CA ALA A 59 7.37 -6.59 12.32
C ALA A 59 6.77 -5.22 12.64
N ARG A 60 6.64 -4.37 11.60
CA ARG A 60 6.12 -3.00 11.74
C ARG A 60 5.15 -2.68 10.61
N ILE A 61 4.09 -1.96 10.96
CA ILE A 61 3.16 -1.37 9.99
C ILE A 61 3.08 0.13 10.28
N GLU A 62 3.63 0.92 9.40
CA GLU A 62 3.67 2.38 9.44
C GLU A 62 2.45 2.96 8.72
N PHE A 63 1.90 4.04 9.27
CA PHE A 63 0.80 4.81 8.71
C PHE A 63 1.32 6.19 8.30
N GLY A 64 1.28 6.47 7.02
CA GLY A 64 1.84 7.68 6.45
C GLY A 64 0.88 8.42 5.52
N TYR A 65 1.25 9.65 5.22
CA TYR A 65 0.55 10.44 4.21
C TYR A 65 1.55 11.17 3.31
N ALA A 66 1.11 11.47 2.09
CA ALA A 66 1.85 12.32 1.17
C ALA A 66 0.86 13.04 0.25
N GLU A 67 0.82 14.36 0.26
CA GLU A 67 -0.03 15.16 -0.63
C GLU A 67 0.67 15.43 -1.96
N ASN A 68 2.00 15.47 -1.93
CA ASN A 68 2.85 15.84 -3.05
C ASN A 68 4.20 15.12 -3.00
N LEU A 69 5.04 15.33 -4.01
CA LEU A 69 6.37 14.71 -4.11
C LEU A 69 7.33 15.10 -2.98
N THR A 70 7.22 16.32 -2.46
CA THR A 70 8.07 16.75 -1.34
C THR A 70 7.76 15.94 -0.09
N ASP A 71 6.48 15.65 0.15
CA ASP A 71 6.06 14.84 1.29
C ASP A 71 6.56 13.39 1.17
N VAL A 72 6.57 12.84 -0.04
CA VAL A 72 6.99 11.45 -0.24
C VAL A 72 8.48 11.24 -0.02
N LEU A 73 9.30 12.29 -0.08
CA LEU A 73 10.74 12.22 0.20
C LEU A 73 11.06 11.77 1.63
N ARG A 74 10.15 11.91 2.59
CA ARG A 74 10.32 11.36 3.95
C ARG A 74 10.49 9.84 3.99
N TYR A 75 10.02 9.15 2.95
CA TYR A 75 10.17 7.70 2.79
C TYR A 75 11.42 7.31 2.00
N GLN A 76 12.23 8.29 1.58
CA GLN A 76 13.48 8.04 0.87
C GLN A 76 14.45 7.26 1.76
N GLY A 77 15.11 6.26 1.18
CA GLY A 77 16.03 5.40 1.93
C GLY A 77 15.37 4.34 2.81
N GLN A 78 14.05 4.39 3.00
CA GLN A 78 13.32 3.35 3.69
C GLN A 78 13.18 2.09 2.83
N SER A 79 12.94 0.96 3.51
CA SER A 79 12.74 -0.34 2.87
C SER A 79 11.44 -0.93 3.38
N TYR A 80 10.54 -1.28 2.45
CA TYR A 80 9.26 -1.87 2.77
C TYR A 80 9.09 -3.18 2.01
N THR A 81 8.52 -4.17 2.66
CA THR A 81 8.12 -5.42 2.02
C THR A 81 6.70 -5.33 1.46
N TRP A 82 5.91 -4.42 1.99
CA TRP A 82 4.55 -4.17 1.55
C TRP A 82 4.24 -2.66 1.58
N ILE A 83 3.63 -2.15 0.51
CA ILE A 83 3.15 -0.77 0.46
C ILE A 83 1.70 -0.78 -0.01
N GLY A 84 0.83 -0.15 0.76
CA GLY A 84 -0.57 0.08 0.41
C GLY A 84 -0.86 1.55 0.20
N ILE A 85 -1.37 1.93 -0.96
CA ILE A 85 -1.85 3.28 -1.24
C ILE A 85 -3.37 3.24 -1.33
N ASP A 86 -4.03 3.86 -0.38
CA ASP A 86 -5.48 3.93 -0.37
C ASP A 86 -5.95 5.17 -1.14
N GLU A 87 -6.99 5.02 -1.95
CA GLU A 87 -7.51 6.04 -2.88
C GLU A 87 -6.46 6.56 -3.87
N LEU A 88 -5.73 5.65 -4.52
CA LEU A 88 -4.69 5.97 -5.50
C LEU A 88 -5.11 7.01 -6.57
N PRO A 89 -6.37 7.00 -7.10
CA PRO A 89 -6.79 7.99 -8.09
C PRO A 89 -6.89 9.45 -7.58
N GLN A 90 -6.73 9.69 -6.29
CA GLN A 90 -6.63 11.06 -5.78
C GLN A 90 -5.32 11.76 -6.18
N TYR A 91 -4.29 11.01 -6.56
CA TYR A 91 -3.03 11.56 -7.05
C TYR A 91 -3.13 11.88 -8.54
N PRO A 92 -2.81 13.12 -8.96
CA PRO A 92 -2.97 13.54 -10.35
C PRO A 92 -2.02 12.82 -11.32
N THR A 93 -0.87 12.35 -10.83
CA THR A 93 0.17 11.68 -11.63
C THR A 93 0.68 10.42 -10.94
N PRO A 94 1.32 9.48 -11.67
CA PRO A 94 1.86 8.25 -11.10
C PRO A 94 3.17 8.41 -10.31
N GLU A 95 3.68 9.60 -10.16
CA GLU A 95 5.02 9.87 -9.62
C GLU A 95 5.19 9.36 -8.19
N ILE A 96 4.22 9.61 -7.29
CA ILE A 96 4.25 9.13 -5.90
C ILE A 96 4.22 7.60 -5.87
N TYR A 97 3.38 6.97 -6.69
CA TYR A 97 3.35 5.52 -6.84
C TYR A 97 4.70 4.95 -7.29
N ASN A 98 5.30 5.55 -8.33
CA ASN A 98 6.59 5.10 -8.86
C ASN A 98 7.73 5.32 -7.87
N PHE A 99 7.74 6.45 -7.15
CA PHE A 99 8.71 6.72 -6.11
C PHE A 99 8.66 5.66 -5.00
N LEU A 100 7.48 5.39 -4.46
CA LEU A 100 7.31 4.42 -3.37
C LEU A 100 7.64 3.00 -3.81
N ARG A 101 7.37 2.65 -5.07
CA ARG A 101 7.75 1.34 -5.63
C ARG A 101 9.25 1.11 -5.54
N SER A 102 10.09 2.14 -5.66
CA SER A 102 11.55 2.02 -5.53
C SER A 102 12.01 1.63 -4.12
N SER A 103 11.15 1.81 -3.12
CA SER A 103 11.39 1.43 -1.72
C SER A 103 11.02 -0.02 -1.40
N LEU A 104 10.44 -0.77 -2.37
CA LEU A 104 10.08 -2.17 -2.20
C LEU A 104 11.30 -3.07 -2.25
N ARG A 105 11.64 -3.65 -1.11
CA ARG A 105 12.72 -4.64 -0.99
C ARG A 105 12.56 -5.47 0.28
N SER A 106 13.05 -6.70 0.25
CA SER A 106 13.13 -7.58 1.40
C SER A 106 14.55 -8.11 1.57
N VAL A 107 14.98 -8.24 2.80
CA VAL A 107 16.20 -8.98 3.18
C VAL A 107 15.88 -10.44 3.50
N ASP A 108 14.61 -10.77 3.65
CA ASP A 108 14.10 -12.10 3.95
C ASP A 108 13.43 -12.68 2.69
N PRO A 109 13.98 -13.77 2.11
CA PRO A 109 13.41 -14.36 0.89
C PRO A 109 12.02 -14.98 1.09
N GLU A 110 11.62 -15.25 2.33
CA GLU A 110 10.28 -15.76 2.64
C GLU A 110 9.20 -14.68 2.65
N ILE A 111 9.61 -13.41 2.64
CA ILE A 111 8.68 -12.27 2.62
C ILE A 111 8.63 -11.69 1.20
N PRO A 112 7.57 -11.94 0.44
CA PRO A 112 7.41 -11.36 -0.88
C PRO A 112 7.23 -9.84 -0.80
N VAL A 113 7.71 -9.12 -1.82
CA VAL A 113 7.56 -7.67 -1.91
C VAL A 113 6.49 -7.31 -2.93
N PHE A 114 5.52 -6.49 -2.54
CA PHE A 114 4.45 -6.06 -3.44
C PHE A 114 3.74 -4.79 -2.97
N MET A 115 3.05 -4.14 -3.91
CA MET A 115 2.18 -3.01 -3.63
C MET A 115 0.71 -3.40 -3.78
N ARG A 116 -0.14 -2.71 -3.01
CA ARG A 116 -1.58 -2.68 -3.18
C ARG A 116 -2.04 -1.24 -3.35
N ALA A 117 -3.06 -1.07 -4.17
CA ALA A 117 -3.75 0.20 -4.26
C ALA A 117 -5.25 -0.04 -4.27
N THR A 118 -5.99 0.86 -3.66
CA THR A 118 -7.44 0.92 -3.81
C THR A 118 -7.81 2.24 -4.44
N GLY A 119 -9.02 2.36 -4.94
CA GLY A 119 -9.52 3.62 -5.45
C GLY A 119 -10.86 3.48 -6.12
N ASN A 120 -11.57 4.60 -6.14
CA ASN A 120 -12.83 4.75 -6.83
C ASN A 120 -12.63 5.61 -8.10
N PRO A 121 -13.40 5.38 -9.17
CA PRO A 121 -13.34 6.21 -10.36
C PRO A 121 -13.85 7.63 -10.07
N GLY A 122 -13.49 8.59 -10.94
CA GLY A 122 -14.00 9.97 -10.87
C GLY A 122 -13.04 10.97 -10.22
N ASN A 123 -11.92 10.54 -9.67
CA ASN A 123 -10.87 11.42 -9.18
C ASN A 123 -9.91 11.87 -10.31
N ILE A 124 -9.14 12.94 -10.03
CA ILE A 124 -8.23 13.57 -10.99
C ILE A 124 -7.22 12.60 -11.63
N GLY A 125 -6.79 11.60 -10.90
CA GLY A 125 -5.83 10.58 -11.37
C GLY A 125 -6.46 9.35 -12.01
N SER A 126 -7.79 9.31 -12.18
CA SER A 126 -8.47 8.14 -12.73
C SER A 126 -7.99 7.75 -14.13
N GLY A 127 -7.57 8.73 -14.95
CA GLY A 127 -7.03 8.49 -16.28
C GLY A 127 -5.77 7.63 -16.25
N TRP A 128 -4.72 8.10 -15.57
CA TRP A 128 -3.46 7.35 -15.52
C TRP A 128 -3.59 6.00 -14.79
N VAL A 129 -4.47 5.91 -13.77
CA VAL A 129 -4.76 4.64 -13.09
C VAL A 129 -5.41 3.65 -14.04
N LYS A 130 -6.35 4.11 -14.86
CA LYS A 130 -7.00 3.30 -15.89
C LYS A 130 -5.97 2.79 -16.90
N ASP A 131 -5.17 3.68 -17.47
CA ASP A 131 -4.14 3.35 -18.47
C ASP A 131 -3.09 2.36 -17.91
N MET A 132 -2.73 2.51 -16.63
CA MET A 132 -1.67 1.72 -16.01
C MET A 132 -2.12 0.35 -15.52
N PHE A 133 -3.38 0.17 -15.11
CA PHE A 133 -3.84 -1.03 -14.40
C PHE A 133 -5.07 -1.70 -15.01
N ILE A 134 -5.94 -0.97 -15.72
CA ILE A 134 -7.23 -1.47 -16.17
C ILE A 134 -7.17 -1.85 -17.65
N ASP A 135 -6.76 -0.92 -18.52
CA ASP A 135 -6.75 -1.13 -19.98
C ASP A 135 -5.78 -2.21 -20.47
N PRO A 136 -4.61 -2.44 -19.83
CA PRO A 136 -3.65 -3.42 -20.34
C PRO A 136 -4.11 -4.87 -20.29
N SER A 137 -5.10 -5.23 -19.49
CA SER A 137 -5.54 -6.61 -19.35
C SER A 137 -6.99 -6.72 -18.86
N GLU A 138 -7.61 -7.86 -19.16
CA GLU A 138 -8.94 -8.16 -18.64
C GLU A 138 -8.96 -8.18 -17.10
N PRO A 139 -10.06 -7.76 -16.47
CA PRO A 139 -10.21 -7.78 -15.01
C PRO A 139 -9.88 -9.15 -14.42
N GLY A 140 -9.08 -9.14 -13.34
CA GLY A 140 -8.65 -10.35 -12.64
C GLY A 140 -7.45 -11.06 -13.26
N LYS A 141 -7.09 -10.79 -14.52
CA LYS A 141 -5.93 -11.41 -15.17
C LYS A 141 -4.64 -10.64 -14.85
N PRO A 142 -3.56 -11.34 -14.44
CA PRO A 142 -2.26 -10.71 -14.29
C PRO A 142 -1.65 -10.40 -15.66
N PHE A 143 -0.86 -9.33 -15.72
CA PHE A 143 -0.07 -8.96 -16.89
C PHE A 143 1.30 -8.43 -16.46
N ASP A 144 2.28 -8.62 -17.31
CA ASP A 144 3.65 -8.22 -17.06
C ASP A 144 3.98 -6.90 -17.76
N VAL A 145 4.75 -6.06 -17.08
CA VAL A 145 5.30 -4.82 -17.64
C VAL A 145 6.78 -4.71 -17.33
N ILE A 146 7.52 -4.11 -18.24
CA ILE A 146 8.91 -3.74 -18.00
C ILE A 146 8.92 -2.33 -17.40
N VAL A 147 9.68 -2.17 -16.35
CA VAL A 147 9.87 -0.88 -15.67
C VAL A 147 11.35 -0.59 -15.50
N ASP A 148 11.72 0.65 -15.78
CA ASP A 148 13.07 1.11 -15.53
C ASP A 148 13.32 1.26 -14.04
N THR A 149 14.47 0.83 -13.59
CA THR A 149 14.98 1.02 -12.24
C THR A 149 16.43 1.49 -12.30
N MET A 150 16.96 1.99 -11.18
CA MET A 150 18.38 2.36 -11.10
C MET A 150 19.32 1.18 -11.36
N ALA A 151 18.85 -0.05 -11.21
CA ALA A 151 19.60 -1.28 -11.48
C ALA A 151 19.33 -1.87 -12.88
N GLY A 152 18.65 -1.11 -13.76
CA GLY A 152 18.25 -1.55 -15.10
C GLY A 152 16.77 -1.91 -15.19
N GLU A 153 16.37 -2.47 -16.31
CA GLU A 153 15.00 -2.91 -16.55
C GLU A 153 14.61 -4.06 -15.62
N LYS A 154 13.40 -3.98 -15.08
CA LYS A 154 12.82 -5.02 -14.23
C LYS A 154 11.42 -5.36 -14.72
N LYS A 155 11.16 -6.65 -14.85
CA LYS A 155 9.81 -7.18 -15.10
C LYS A 155 9.03 -7.19 -13.80
N ILE A 156 7.83 -6.61 -13.80
CA ILE A 156 6.88 -6.65 -12.70
C ILE A 156 5.51 -7.12 -13.20
N THR A 157 4.77 -7.81 -12.34
CA THR A 157 3.42 -8.27 -12.65
C THR A 157 2.40 -7.38 -11.97
N ARG A 158 1.39 -6.94 -12.71
CA ARG A 158 0.24 -6.17 -12.23
C ARG A 158 -1.04 -6.98 -12.39
N ARG A 159 -2.05 -6.62 -11.58
CA ARG A 159 -3.40 -7.18 -11.68
C ARG A 159 -4.41 -6.13 -11.22
N PHE A 160 -5.43 -5.91 -12.01
CA PHE A 160 -6.61 -5.15 -11.60
C PHE A 160 -7.69 -6.11 -11.10
N ILE A 161 -8.22 -5.84 -9.91
CA ILE A 161 -9.34 -6.60 -9.33
C ILE A 161 -10.49 -5.62 -9.17
N PRO A 162 -11.55 -5.75 -9.98
CA PRO A 162 -12.74 -4.91 -9.85
C PRO A 162 -13.51 -5.27 -8.60
N ALA A 163 -14.14 -4.26 -7.97
CA ALA A 163 -15.12 -4.44 -6.92
C ALA A 163 -16.32 -3.56 -7.24
N LYS A 164 -17.50 -4.16 -7.25
CA LYS A 164 -18.77 -3.47 -7.48
C LYS A 164 -19.53 -3.33 -6.17
N LEU A 165 -20.44 -2.36 -6.09
CA LEU A 165 -21.29 -2.15 -4.94
C LEU A 165 -22.03 -3.44 -4.53
N TYR A 166 -22.54 -4.16 -5.53
CA TYR A 166 -23.29 -5.41 -5.34
C TYR A 166 -22.44 -6.61 -4.92
N ASP A 167 -21.11 -6.51 -4.95
CA ASP A 167 -20.21 -7.55 -4.43
C ASP A 167 -20.14 -7.53 -2.90
N ASN A 168 -20.70 -6.49 -2.27
CA ASN A 168 -20.78 -6.36 -0.83
C ASN A 168 -22.15 -6.86 -0.32
N PRO A 169 -22.22 -8.03 0.35
CA PRO A 169 -23.48 -8.61 0.81
C PRO A 169 -24.21 -7.80 1.90
N TYR A 170 -23.54 -6.79 2.46
CA TYR A 170 -24.08 -5.90 3.49
C TYR A 170 -24.72 -4.62 2.93
N PHE A 171 -24.73 -4.46 1.60
CA PHE A 171 -25.29 -3.29 0.89
C PHE A 171 -26.66 -3.62 0.24
N CYS A 172 -27.42 -4.55 0.82
CA CYS A 172 -28.79 -4.85 0.39
C CYS A 172 -29.79 -4.16 1.31
#